data_d8ffc0ef91a8f3d6e62c4ae2e0e87d4e
#
_entry.id   d8ffc0ef91a8f3d6e62c4ae2e0e87d4e
#
_cell.length_a   1.000
_cell.length_b   1.000
_cell.length_c   1.000
_cell.angle_alpha   90.00
_cell.angle_beta   90.00
_cell.angle_gamma   90.00
#
_symmetry.space_group_name_H-M   'P 1'
#
loop_
_entity.id
_entity.type
_entity.pdbx_description
1 polymer ?
#
loop_
_entity_poly.entity_id
_entity_poly.type
_entity_poly.pdbx_seq_one_letter_code
_entity_poly.pdbx_strand_id
1 'polypeptide(L)'
;MSFLDNYEPVADRISKFWEKYPEGRLHTEIVLINETEIVIKASAFTNREDARPAAIDFAQETRGSSSINKNNFIENCSTSALGRVLATLNFQPKREGKAVRPSREEMTKSVAARNFASEATVLAGMKDVEGLRKLHAEAKASGANKDLLESIENLGKSLK
;
A
#
# COMPACT_ATOMS: atom_id res chain seq x y z
N MET A 1 8.90 -10.88 -12.71
CA MET A 1 8.36 -10.64 -11.36
C MET A 1 7.94 -9.19 -11.25
N SER A 2 6.73 -8.91 -10.78
CA SER A 2 6.27 -7.55 -10.51
C SER A 2 6.96 -7.01 -9.25
N PHE A 3 7.18 -5.69 -9.19
CA PHE A 3 7.64 -5.02 -7.97
C PHE A 3 6.78 -5.37 -6.73
N LEU A 4 5.46 -5.53 -6.95
CA LEU A 4 4.49 -5.88 -5.89
C LEU A 4 4.61 -7.31 -5.38
N ASP A 5 5.29 -8.22 -6.11
CA ASP A 5 5.51 -9.60 -5.66
C ASP A 5 6.44 -9.69 -4.44
N ASN A 6 7.13 -8.59 -4.13
CA ASN A 6 7.96 -8.47 -2.93
C ASN A 6 7.18 -8.16 -1.64
N TYR A 7 5.89 -7.83 -1.77
CA TYR A 7 5.05 -7.41 -0.65
C TYR A 7 3.93 -8.44 -0.42
N GLU A 8 3.72 -8.75 0.86
CA GLU A 8 2.72 -9.72 1.27
C GLU A 8 1.33 -9.08 1.36
N PRO A 9 0.27 -9.72 0.83
CA PRO A 9 -1.10 -9.30 1.05
C PRO A 9 -1.48 -9.28 2.53
N VAL A 10 -2.38 -8.38 2.93
CA VAL A 10 -2.89 -8.34 4.31
C VAL A 10 -3.65 -9.61 4.67
N ALA A 11 -4.35 -10.22 3.72
CA ALA A 11 -5.06 -11.49 3.91
C ALA A 11 -4.13 -12.62 4.38
N ASP A 12 -2.90 -12.69 3.85
CA ASP A 12 -1.93 -13.71 4.25
C ASP A 12 -1.42 -13.45 5.67
N ARG A 13 -1.25 -12.18 6.07
CA ARG A 13 -0.89 -11.81 7.44
C ARG A 13 -1.98 -12.19 8.43
N ILE A 14 -3.25 -11.97 8.06
CA ILE A 14 -4.42 -12.36 8.86
C ILE A 14 -4.46 -13.88 9.04
N SER A 15 -4.25 -14.65 7.97
CA SER A 15 -4.21 -16.13 8.02
C SER A 15 -3.12 -16.62 8.97
N LYS A 16 -1.91 -16.08 8.87
CA LYS A 16 -0.79 -16.43 9.77
C LYS A 16 -1.08 -16.05 11.23
N PHE A 17 -1.77 -14.95 11.45
CA PHE A 17 -2.19 -14.55 12.80
C PHE A 17 -3.12 -15.59 13.42
N TRP A 18 -4.17 -16.01 12.71
CA TRP A 18 -5.12 -17.00 13.21
C TRP A 18 -4.51 -18.38 13.36
N GLU A 19 -3.57 -18.76 12.51
CA GLU A 19 -2.80 -19.99 12.65
C GLU A 19 -1.99 -20.00 13.95
N LYS A 20 -1.32 -18.89 14.26
CA LYS A 20 -0.49 -18.77 15.46
C LYS A 20 -1.29 -18.52 16.73
N TYR A 21 -2.39 -17.77 16.65
CA TYR A 21 -3.24 -17.39 17.76
C TYR A 21 -4.72 -17.72 17.47
N PRO A 22 -5.11 -19.01 17.51
CA PRO A 22 -6.48 -19.44 17.22
C PRO A 22 -7.51 -18.85 18.20
N GLU A 23 -7.09 -18.56 19.45
CA GLU A 23 -7.90 -17.87 20.46
C GLU A 23 -7.69 -16.36 20.49
N GLY A 24 -7.04 -15.81 19.49
CA GLY A 24 -6.78 -14.38 19.38
C GLY A 24 -8.03 -13.56 19.05
N ARG A 25 -7.84 -12.24 18.93
CA ARG A 25 -8.87 -11.30 18.50
C ARG A 25 -8.22 -10.17 17.70
N LEU A 26 -8.79 -9.87 16.56
CA LEU A 26 -8.51 -8.64 15.79
C LEU A 26 -9.72 -7.71 15.94
N HIS A 27 -9.47 -6.44 16.22
CA HIS A 27 -10.51 -5.43 16.39
C HIS A 27 -10.14 -4.16 15.65
N THR A 28 -11.09 -3.60 14.92
CA THR A 28 -10.96 -2.30 14.27
C THR A 28 -11.99 -1.33 14.81
N GLU A 29 -11.58 -0.08 14.99
CA GLU A 29 -12.40 0.99 15.53
C GLU A 29 -12.20 2.27 14.70
N ILE A 30 -13.29 2.90 14.29
CA ILE A 30 -13.24 4.20 13.62
C ILE A 30 -12.94 5.26 14.69
N VAL A 31 -11.78 5.92 14.55
CA VAL A 31 -11.34 6.99 15.46
C VAL A 31 -11.81 8.36 14.95
N LEU A 32 -11.78 8.52 13.63
CA LEU A 32 -12.24 9.72 12.94
C LEU A 32 -12.91 9.32 11.64
N ILE A 33 -14.02 9.95 11.34
CA ILE A 33 -14.62 9.92 10.00
C ILE A 33 -15.30 11.25 9.73
N ASN A 34 -15.04 11.82 8.56
CA ASN A 34 -15.71 13.02 8.05
C ASN A 34 -15.90 12.92 6.52
N GLU A 35 -16.27 13.99 5.87
CA GLU A 35 -16.51 14.01 4.42
C GLU A 35 -15.26 13.69 3.58
N THR A 36 -14.07 14.01 4.09
CA THR A 36 -12.81 13.93 3.34
C THR A 36 -11.90 12.80 3.77
N GLU A 37 -11.96 12.36 5.03
CA GLU A 37 -10.99 11.40 5.56
C GLU A 37 -11.59 10.45 6.60
N ILE A 38 -10.91 9.33 6.80
CA ILE A 38 -11.16 8.35 7.84
C ILE A 38 -9.85 7.94 8.49
N VAL A 39 -9.89 7.75 9.81
CA VAL A 39 -8.82 7.13 10.60
C VAL A 39 -9.37 5.92 11.32
N ILE A 40 -8.76 4.77 11.11
CA ILE A 40 -9.09 3.51 11.77
C ILE A 40 -7.91 3.07 12.64
N LYS A 41 -8.23 2.74 13.88
CA LYS A 41 -7.36 2.04 14.82
C LYS A 41 -7.59 0.54 14.69
N ALA A 42 -6.52 -0.25 14.56
CA ALA A 42 -6.56 -1.69 14.69
C ALA A 42 -5.84 -2.14 15.94
N SER A 43 -6.43 -3.11 16.63
CA SER A 43 -5.88 -3.73 17.84
C SER A 43 -5.85 -5.24 17.67
N ALA A 44 -4.73 -5.87 18.02
CA ALA A 44 -4.55 -7.31 17.98
C ALA A 44 -4.29 -7.85 19.38
N PHE A 45 -5.00 -8.92 19.73
CA PHE A 45 -4.93 -9.60 21.00
C PHE A 45 -4.51 -11.05 20.76
N THR A 46 -3.56 -11.56 21.53
CA THR A 46 -3.09 -12.95 21.41
C THR A 46 -4.06 -13.95 22.00
N ASN A 47 -4.91 -13.50 22.94
CA ASN A 47 -6.06 -14.22 23.46
C ASN A 47 -7.26 -13.26 23.49
N ARG A 48 -8.48 -13.77 23.21
CA ARG A 48 -9.71 -12.99 23.17
C ARG A 48 -10.08 -12.38 24.52
N GLU A 49 -9.66 -13.00 25.62
CA GLU A 49 -9.91 -12.55 27.00
C GLU A 49 -8.89 -11.48 27.47
N ASP A 50 -7.85 -11.20 26.69
CA ASP A 50 -6.87 -10.21 27.05
C ASP A 50 -7.53 -8.82 27.18
N ALA A 51 -7.32 -8.17 28.32
CA ALA A 51 -7.82 -6.83 28.57
C ALA A 51 -7.03 -5.74 27.81
N ARG A 52 -5.79 -6.05 27.45
CA ARG A 52 -4.90 -5.14 26.72
C ARG A 52 -4.46 -5.78 25.39
N PRO A 53 -4.48 -5.02 24.30
CA PRO A 53 -3.97 -5.53 23.03
C PRO A 53 -2.45 -5.75 23.09
N ALA A 54 -1.99 -6.80 22.41
CA ALA A 54 -0.57 -7.07 22.21
C ALA A 54 0.07 -6.08 21.23
N ALA A 55 -0.73 -5.51 20.31
CA ALA A 55 -0.31 -4.46 19.40
C ALA A 55 -1.48 -3.55 19.02
N ILE A 56 -1.15 -2.29 18.72
CA ILE A 56 -2.07 -1.27 18.17
C ILE A 56 -1.37 -0.57 17.02
N ASP A 57 -2.08 -0.28 15.95
CA ASP A 57 -1.61 0.60 14.87
C ASP A 57 -2.81 1.34 14.25
N PHE A 58 -2.51 2.33 13.41
CA PHE A 58 -3.50 3.20 12.79
C PHE A 58 -3.29 3.26 11.29
N ALA A 59 -4.37 3.49 10.55
CA ALA A 59 -4.33 3.90 9.16
C ALA A 59 -5.24 5.11 8.94
N GLN A 60 -4.88 5.91 7.95
CA GLN A 60 -5.67 7.03 7.47
C GLN A 60 -5.84 6.92 5.96
N GLU A 61 -7.04 7.20 5.48
CA GLU A 61 -7.34 7.29 4.06
C GLU A 61 -8.13 8.57 3.76
N THR A 62 -7.84 9.14 2.59
CA THR A 62 -8.57 10.32 2.09
C THR A 62 -9.52 9.90 0.98
N ARG A 63 -10.79 10.31 1.08
CA ARG A 63 -11.82 10.01 0.08
C ARG A 63 -11.38 10.57 -1.29
N GLY A 64 -11.47 9.75 -2.33
CA GLY A 64 -11.13 10.14 -3.69
C GLY A 64 -9.63 10.26 -4.00
N SER A 65 -8.73 10.01 -3.03
CA SER A 65 -7.27 10.04 -3.26
C SER A 65 -6.77 8.96 -4.23
N SER A 66 -7.57 7.93 -4.48
CA SER A 66 -7.31 6.87 -5.44
C SER A 66 -8.63 6.32 -5.99
N SER A 67 -8.57 5.51 -7.06
CA SER A 67 -9.75 4.83 -7.60
C SER A 67 -10.45 3.97 -6.56
N ILE A 68 -9.71 3.30 -5.67
CA ILE A 68 -10.26 2.49 -4.57
C ILE A 68 -10.91 3.40 -3.53
N ASN A 69 -10.25 4.49 -3.14
CA ASN A 69 -10.75 5.43 -2.12
C ASN A 69 -11.94 6.28 -2.59
N LYS A 70 -12.26 6.23 -3.87
CA LYS A 70 -13.47 6.90 -4.39
C LYS A 70 -14.75 6.26 -3.86
N ASN A 71 -14.77 4.92 -3.78
CA ASN A 71 -15.98 4.16 -3.43
C ASN A 71 -15.82 3.31 -2.16
N ASN A 72 -14.62 2.85 -1.82
CA ASN A 72 -14.34 1.86 -0.76
C ASN A 72 -13.28 2.34 0.23
N PHE A 73 -13.28 3.64 0.58
CA PHE A 73 -12.22 4.20 1.42
C PHE A 73 -12.26 3.70 2.87
N ILE A 74 -13.42 3.28 3.37
CA ILE A 74 -13.58 2.71 4.72
C ILE A 74 -12.94 1.32 4.77
N GLU A 75 -13.32 0.44 3.86
CA GLU A 75 -12.81 -0.93 3.76
C GLU A 75 -11.30 -0.93 3.52
N ASN A 76 -10.86 -0.01 2.67
CA ASN A 76 -9.45 0.18 2.35
C ASN A 76 -8.64 0.63 3.57
N CYS A 77 -9.17 1.57 4.36
CA CYS A 77 -8.56 2.02 5.61
C CYS A 77 -8.49 0.90 6.65
N SER A 78 -9.58 0.12 6.78
CA SER A 78 -9.63 -1.03 7.70
C SER A 78 -8.57 -2.09 7.34
N THR A 79 -8.46 -2.44 6.06
CA THR A 79 -7.44 -3.38 5.57
C THR A 79 -6.02 -2.87 5.86
N SER A 80 -5.75 -1.59 5.63
CA SER A 80 -4.46 -0.97 5.94
C SER A 80 -4.14 -1.03 7.43
N ALA A 81 -5.10 -0.69 8.29
CA ALA A 81 -4.91 -0.72 9.74
C ALA A 81 -4.59 -2.15 10.24
N LEU A 82 -5.31 -3.16 9.72
CA LEU A 82 -5.04 -4.57 10.03
C LEU A 82 -3.65 -5.01 9.55
N GLY A 83 -3.27 -4.65 8.34
CA GLY A 83 -1.94 -4.97 7.80
C GLY A 83 -0.81 -4.39 8.65
N ARG A 84 -0.98 -3.18 9.16
CA ARG A 84 0.00 -2.47 9.99
C ARG A 84 0.11 -3.07 11.39
N VAL A 85 -1.01 -3.33 12.06
CA VAL A 85 -0.98 -3.93 13.42
C VAL A 85 -0.36 -5.33 13.39
N LEU A 86 -0.63 -6.11 12.33
CA LEU A 86 -0.04 -7.44 12.17
C LEU A 86 1.47 -7.37 11.86
N ALA A 87 1.90 -6.37 11.09
CA ALA A 87 3.34 -6.11 10.90
C ALA A 87 4.05 -5.79 12.21
N THR A 88 3.41 -5.06 13.13
CA THR A 88 3.94 -4.77 14.46
C THR A 88 4.12 -6.05 15.31
N LEU A 89 3.28 -7.07 15.09
CA LEU A 89 3.42 -8.41 15.68
C LEU A 89 4.36 -9.35 14.90
N ASN A 90 5.13 -8.79 13.97
CA ASN A 90 6.09 -9.53 13.15
C ASN A 90 5.47 -10.52 12.12
N PHE A 91 4.18 -10.34 11.77
CA PHE A 91 3.53 -11.02 10.64
C PHE A 91 3.82 -10.26 9.34
N GLN A 92 5.05 -10.30 8.90
CA GLN A 92 5.52 -9.64 7.69
C GLN A 92 6.68 -10.45 7.08
N PRO A 93 6.86 -10.43 5.76
CA PRO A 93 7.98 -11.12 5.14
C PRO A 93 9.30 -10.47 5.53
N LYS A 94 10.36 -11.27 5.54
CA LYS A 94 11.74 -10.78 5.67
C LYS A 94 12.41 -10.87 4.31
N ARG A 95 13.06 -9.80 3.89
CA ARG A 95 13.88 -9.77 2.70
C ARG A 95 15.31 -9.38 3.09
N GLU A 96 16.29 -10.21 2.72
CA GLU A 96 17.70 -10.01 3.09
C GLU A 96 17.88 -9.77 4.60
N GLY A 97 17.10 -10.49 5.42
CA GLY A 97 17.10 -10.35 6.87
C GLY A 97 16.36 -9.14 7.43
N LYS A 98 15.87 -8.23 6.57
CA LYS A 98 15.12 -7.03 6.97
C LYS A 98 13.61 -7.26 6.85
N ALA A 99 12.85 -6.76 7.81
CA ALA A 99 11.39 -6.82 7.81
C ALA A 99 10.82 -5.90 6.71
N VAL A 100 9.90 -6.44 5.89
CA VAL A 100 9.16 -5.68 4.86
C VAL A 100 7.81 -5.27 5.45
N ARG A 101 7.78 -4.15 6.16
CA ARG A 101 6.60 -3.69 6.91
C ARG A 101 5.40 -3.33 6.02
N PRO A 102 5.53 -2.57 4.92
CA PRO A 102 4.40 -2.27 4.07
C PRO A 102 3.73 -3.53 3.51
N SER A 103 2.41 -3.53 3.42
CA SER A 103 1.66 -4.58 2.74
C SER A 103 1.64 -4.35 1.21
N ARG A 104 1.19 -5.35 0.45
CA ARG A 104 1.00 -5.21 -0.99
C ARG A 104 0.00 -4.09 -1.30
N GLU A 105 -1.07 -4.00 -0.53
CA GLU A 105 -2.11 -2.99 -0.66
C GLU A 105 -1.57 -1.58 -0.41
N GLU A 106 -0.76 -1.37 0.65
CA GLU A 106 -0.11 -0.09 0.94
C GLU A 106 0.84 0.33 -0.19
N MET A 107 1.63 -0.61 -0.73
CA MET A 107 2.53 -0.33 -1.84
C MET A 107 1.78 -0.04 -3.14
N THR A 108 0.69 -0.74 -3.41
CA THR A 108 -0.17 -0.46 -4.56
C THR A 108 -0.72 0.97 -4.50
N LYS A 109 -1.15 1.43 -3.33
CA LYS A 109 -1.61 2.82 -3.14
C LYS A 109 -0.49 3.83 -3.33
N SER A 110 0.67 3.57 -2.75
CA SER A 110 1.85 4.43 -2.86
C SER A 110 2.25 4.62 -4.33
N VAL A 111 2.24 3.55 -5.10
CA VAL A 111 2.53 3.59 -6.55
C VAL A 111 1.41 4.30 -7.32
N ALA A 112 0.15 4.05 -6.98
CA ALA A 112 -1.01 4.70 -7.63
C ALA A 112 -1.11 6.21 -7.33
N ALA A 113 -0.63 6.65 -6.15
CA ALA A 113 -0.55 8.06 -5.79
C ALA A 113 0.62 8.80 -6.44
N ARG A 114 1.57 8.08 -7.03
CA ARG A 114 2.74 8.64 -7.68
C ARG A 114 2.35 9.38 -8.95
N ASN A 115 2.77 10.62 -9.07
CA ASN A 115 2.50 11.43 -10.28
C ASN A 115 3.52 11.13 -11.39
N PHE A 116 3.33 10.02 -12.07
CA PHE A 116 4.20 9.59 -13.17
C PHE A 116 4.34 10.63 -14.30
N ALA A 117 3.30 11.42 -14.57
CA ALA A 117 3.35 12.46 -15.60
C ALA A 117 4.31 13.58 -15.20
N SER A 118 4.27 14.03 -13.95
CA SER A 118 5.19 15.04 -13.43
C SER A 118 6.63 14.53 -13.42
N GLU A 119 6.86 13.32 -12.97
CA GLU A 119 8.19 12.68 -12.95
C GLU A 119 8.76 12.52 -14.36
N ALA A 120 7.92 12.11 -15.33
CA ALA A 120 8.32 12.00 -16.73
C ALA A 120 8.76 13.34 -17.30
N THR A 121 8.05 14.43 -16.98
CA THR A 121 8.41 15.78 -17.41
C THR A 121 9.77 16.22 -16.84
N VAL A 122 10.04 15.93 -15.56
CA VAL A 122 11.32 16.23 -14.92
C VAL A 122 12.46 15.45 -15.57
N LEU A 123 12.29 14.13 -15.76
CA LEU A 123 13.30 13.28 -16.40
C LEU A 123 13.56 13.67 -17.85
N ALA A 124 12.53 14.08 -18.59
CA ALA A 124 12.68 14.62 -19.93
C ALA A 124 13.47 15.92 -19.95
N GLY A 125 13.22 16.83 -19.03
CA GLY A 125 14.00 18.05 -18.84
C GLY A 125 15.47 17.81 -18.52
N MET A 126 15.76 16.73 -17.78
CA MET A 126 17.12 16.26 -17.48
C MET A 126 17.76 15.45 -18.61
N LYS A 127 17.03 15.17 -19.69
CA LYS A 127 17.43 14.26 -20.78
C LYS A 127 17.80 12.85 -20.33
N ASP A 128 17.18 12.39 -19.22
CA ASP A 128 17.41 11.06 -18.65
C ASP A 128 16.53 10.00 -19.33
N VAL A 129 17.01 9.49 -20.47
CA VAL A 129 16.29 8.44 -21.24
C VAL A 129 16.18 7.13 -20.46
N GLU A 130 17.18 6.78 -19.66
CA GLU A 130 17.17 5.55 -18.85
C GLU A 130 16.16 5.68 -17.69
N GLY A 131 16.12 6.84 -17.04
CA GLY A 131 15.11 7.17 -16.03
C GLY A 131 13.69 7.08 -16.60
N LEU A 132 13.43 7.59 -17.80
CA LEU A 132 12.15 7.49 -18.50
C LEU A 132 11.75 6.03 -18.79
N ARG A 133 12.70 5.17 -19.18
CA ARG A 133 12.44 3.74 -19.39
C ARG A 133 12.04 3.03 -18.09
N LYS A 134 12.75 3.31 -17.00
CA LYS A 134 12.42 2.77 -15.68
C LYS A 134 11.05 3.25 -15.22
N LEU A 135 10.79 4.55 -15.36
CA LEU A 135 9.51 5.15 -15.01
C LEU A 135 8.34 4.54 -15.79
N HIS A 136 8.51 4.30 -17.09
CA HIS A 136 7.52 3.62 -17.93
C HIS A 136 7.22 2.20 -17.44
N ALA A 137 8.27 1.42 -17.10
CA ALA A 137 8.11 0.07 -16.58
C ALA A 137 7.38 0.06 -15.22
N GLU A 138 7.70 1.00 -14.34
CA GLU A 138 7.04 1.17 -13.04
C GLU A 138 5.59 1.61 -13.19
N ALA A 139 5.30 2.59 -14.05
CA ALA A 139 3.94 3.03 -14.36
C ALA A 139 3.08 1.88 -14.92
N LYS A 140 3.64 1.09 -15.84
CA LYS A 140 2.98 -0.10 -16.40
C LYS A 140 2.71 -1.16 -15.33
N ALA A 141 3.67 -1.43 -14.46
CA ALA A 141 3.51 -2.38 -13.36
C ALA A 141 2.46 -1.93 -12.33
N SER A 142 2.24 -0.60 -12.19
CA SER A 142 1.23 -0.02 -11.31
C SER A 142 -0.16 0.06 -11.93
N GLY A 143 -0.34 -0.39 -13.18
CA GLY A 143 -1.62 -0.33 -13.87
C GLY A 143 -1.98 1.06 -14.42
N ALA A 144 -0.99 1.90 -14.72
CA ALA A 144 -1.23 3.19 -15.35
C ALA A 144 -1.98 3.03 -16.69
N ASN A 145 -2.80 4.02 -17.02
CA ASN A 145 -3.57 4.00 -18.25
C ASN A 145 -2.68 4.10 -19.50
N LYS A 146 -3.23 3.69 -20.66
CA LYS A 146 -2.49 3.61 -21.92
C LYS A 146 -1.96 4.97 -22.35
N ASP A 147 -2.74 6.04 -22.19
CA ASP A 147 -2.37 7.39 -22.62
C ASP A 147 -1.15 7.91 -21.87
N LEU A 148 -1.06 7.64 -20.57
CA LEU A 148 0.10 8.00 -19.76
C LEU A 148 1.35 7.21 -20.17
N LEU A 149 1.20 5.90 -20.44
CA LEU A 149 2.31 5.07 -20.89
C LEU A 149 2.86 5.54 -22.25
N GLU A 150 1.98 5.84 -23.20
CA GLU A 150 2.35 6.39 -24.49
C GLU A 150 3.03 7.77 -24.36
N SER A 151 2.55 8.62 -23.47
CA SER A 151 3.15 9.92 -23.18
C SER A 151 4.60 9.79 -22.68
N ILE A 152 4.85 8.90 -21.71
CA ILE A 152 6.20 8.65 -21.17
C ILE A 152 7.12 8.08 -22.28
N GLU A 153 6.61 7.15 -23.09
CA GLU A 153 7.36 6.55 -24.19
C GLU A 153 7.76 7.60 -25.25
N ASN A 154 6.81 8.48 -25.61
CA ASN A 154 7.04 9.54 -26.59
C ASN A 154 8.08 10.55 -26.11
N LEU A 155 8.07 10.92 -24.80
CA LEU A 155 9.13 11.73 -24.22
C LEU A 155 10.50 11.07 -24.36
N GLY A 156 10.60 9.78 -24.11
CA GLY A 156 11.86 9.05 -24.28
C GLY A 156 12.33 8.93 -25.74
N LYS A 157 11.40 8.89 -26.72
CA LYS A 157 11.71 8.88 -28.15
C LYS A 157 12.18 10.25 -28.66
N SER A 158 11.62 11.34 -28.14
CA SER A 158 11.97 12.72 -28.55
C SER A 158 13.37 13.16 -28.09
N LEU A 159 14.00 12.41 -27.19
CA LEU A 159 15.33 12.71 -26.65
C LEU A 159 16.46 11.93 -27.33
N LYS A 160 16.12 11.09 -28.29
CA LYS A 160 17.09 10.35 -29.13
C LYS A 160 17.44 11.14 -30.38
#